data_851e0f12f33344adbecd59fed41acd0c
#
_entry.id   851e0f12f33344adbecd59fed41acd0c
#
_cell.length_a   1.000
_cell.length_b   1.000
_cell.length_c   1.000
_cell.angle_alpha   90.00
_cell.angle_beta   90.00
_cell.angle_gamma   90.00
#
_symmetry.space_group_name_H-M   'P 1'
#
loop_
_entity.id
_entity.type
_entity.pdbx_description
1 polymer ?
#
loop_
_entity_poly.entity_id
_entity_poly.type
_entity_poly.pdbx_seq_one_letter_code
_entity_poly.pdbx_strand_id
1 'polypeptide(L)'
;ILIMRGRMKTAFPFRKLKWSGIFGSLILWGGILLLTSVVTLTMAYFFPDQMLNASNGVDELMSATPMWIDLLVVAVTPAICEEIAFRGALLTCFRGTRSKWTGIIIVGLFFGACHGSVWRMVPTAILGLVMGYVLFETENIFYCMLIHFTNNAFSVILTNALVWLERLQ
;
A
#
# COMPACT_ATOMS: atom_id res chain seq x y z
N ILE A 1 11.12 -25.96 -0.07
CA ILE A 1 11.37 -25.49 -1.46
C ILE A 1 10.69 -26.42 -2.47
N LEU A 2 10.76 -27.75 -2.32
CA LEU A 2 10.14 -28.71 -3.25
C LEU A 2 8.60 -28.68 -3.25
N ILE A 3 7.98 -28.43 -2.10
CA ILE A 3 6.50 -28.32 -1.95
C ILE A 3 5.94 -27.08 -2.67
N MET A 4 6.75 -26.05 -2.88
CA MET A 4 6.32 -24.81 -3.53
C MET A 4 6.42 -24.82 -5.07
N ARG A 5 7.13 -25.77 -5.68
CA ARG A 5 7.40 -25.78 -7.13
C ARG A 5 6.12 -25.84 -8.00
N GLY A 6 5.09 -26.55 -7.55
CA GLY A 6 3.78 -26.60 -8.22
C GLY A 6 2.89 -25.38 -7.99
N ARG A 7 3.19 -24.58 -6.95
CA ARG A 7 2.37 -23.43 -6.53
C ARG A 7 2.94 -22.06 -6.92
N MET A 8 4.15 -22.01 -7.51
CA MET A 8 4.78 -20.72 -7.87
C MET A 8 3.94 -19.91 -8.86
N LYS A 9 3.35 -20.54 -9.89
CA LYS A 9 2.47 -19.84 -10.84
C LYS A 9 1.16 -19.35 -10.22
N THR A 10 0.70 -20.01 -9.18
CA THR A 10 -0.50 -19.60 -8.42
C THR A 10 -0.16 -18.62 -7.30
N ALA A 11 1.05 -18.68 -6.76
CA ALA A 11 1.54 -17.74 -5.76
C ALA A 11 1.80 -16.35 -6.35
N PHE A 12 2.36 -16.33 -7.56
CA PHE A 12 2.69 -15.08 -8.26
C PHE A 12 1.91 -15.02 -9.57
N PRO A 13 0.63 -14.63 -9.53
CA PRO A 13 -0.20 -14.55 -10.72
C PRO A 13 0.14 -13.29 -11.52
N PHE A 14 1.16 -13.41 -12.38
CA PHE A 14 1.51 -12.39 -13.37
C PHE A 14 0.67 -12.62 -14.62
N ARG A 15 -0.44 -11.91 -14.74
CA ARG A 15 -1.29 -11.94 -15.95
C ARG A 15 -1.08 -10.68 -16.78
N LYS A 16 -1.46 -10.75 -18.08
CA LYS A 16 -1.44 -9.57 -18.95
C LYS A 16 -2.38 -8.49 -18.38
N LEU A 17 -1.89 -7.27 -18.33
CA LEU A 17 -2.68 -6.11 -17.95
C LEU A 17 -3.78 -5.84 -18.98
N LYS A 18 -4.97 -5.52 -18.50
CA LYS A 18 -6.09 -5.03 -19.32
C LYS A 18 -6.35 -3.56 -18.95
N TRP A 19 -6.65 -2.73 -19.93
CA TRP A 19 -6.95 -1.32 -19.69
C TRP A 19 -8.09 -1.11 -18.67
N SER A 20 -9.15 -1.92 -18.75
CA SER A 20 -10.25 -1.88 -17.78
C SER A 20 -9.77 -2.13 -16.34
N GLY A 21 -8.81 -3.04 -16.14
CA GLY A 21 -8.22 -3.30 -14.82
C GLY A 21 -7.33 -2.17 -14.34
N ILE A 22 -6.59 -1.52 -15.24
CA ILE A 22 -5.77 -0.34 -14.91
C ILE A 22 -6.68 0.81 -14.45
N PHE A 23 -7.68 1.18 -15.26
CA PHE A 23 -8.61 2.25 -14.90
C PHE A 23 -9.43 1.90 -13.64
N GLY A 24 -9.90 0.66 -13.52
CA GLY A 24 -10.60 0.19 -12.32
C GLY A 24 -9.73 0.29 -11.05
N SER A 25 -8.44 -0.05 -11.15
CA SER A 25 -7.49 0.07 -10.04
C SER A 25 -7.27 1.52 -9.63
N LEU A 26 -7.16 2.45 -10.59
CA LEU A 26 -6.99 3.87 -10.31
C LEU A 26 -8.25 4.50 -9.69
N ILE A 27 -9.44 4.14 -10.16
CA ILE A 27 -10.71 4.58 -9.56
C ILE A 27 -10.83 4.06 -8.13
N LEU A 28 -10.52 2.78 -7.92
CA LEU A 28 -10.54 2.15 -6.60
C LEU A 28 -9.53 2.82 -5.66
N TRP A 29 -8.32 3.11 -6.13
CA TRP A 29 -7.33 3.88 -5.38
C TRP A 29 -7.85 5.24 -4.97
N GLY A 30 -8.52 5.99 -5.86
CA GLY A 30 -9.13 7.27 -5.52
C GLY A 30 -10.16 7.14 -4.38
N GLY A 31 -10.99 6.09 -4.40
CA GLY A 31 -11.92 5.79 -3.30
C GLY A 31 -11.20 5.45 -1.99
N ILE A 32 -10.11 4.67 -2.06
CA ILE A 32 -9.28 4.35 -0.89
C ILE A 32 -8.65 5.62 -0.34
N LEU A 33 -8.10 6.48 -1.20
CA LEU A 33 -7.48 7.74 -0.80
C LEU A 33 -8.46 8.61 -0.03
N LEU A 34 -9.69 8.78 -0.52
CA LEU A 34 -10.73 9.52 0.18
C LEU A 34 -11.05 8.90 1.54
N LEU A 35 -11.26 7.60 1.60
CA LEU A 35 -11.57 6.90 2.85
C LEU A 35 -10.43 7.03 3.87
N THR A 36 -9.19 6.76 3.46
CA THR A 36 -8.03 6.87 4.35
C THR A 36 -7.76 8.30 4.77
N SER A 37 -8.02 9.29 3.91
CA SER A 37 -7.93 10.72 4.28
C SER A 37 -8.94 11.08 5.37
N VAL A 38 -10.21 10.64 5.26
CA VAL A 38 -11.21 10.86 6.31
C VAL A 38 -10.77 10.21 7.62
N VAL A 39 -10.29 8.97 7.58
CA VAL A 39 -9.78 8.28 8.77
C VAL A 39 -8.61 9.04 9.39
N THR A 40 -7.63 9.42 8.57
CA THR A 40 -6.43 10.15 9.05
C THR A 40 -6.78 11.51 9.64
N LEU A 41 -7.67 12.28 9.00
CA LEU A 41 -8.14 13.56 9.53
C LEU A 41 -8.92 13.41 10.84
N THR A 42 -9.73 12.36 10.94
CA THR A 42 -10.43 12.04 12.18
C THR A 42 -9.45 11.71 13.31
N MET A 43 -8.43 10.89 13.02
CA MET A 43 -7.37 10.58 13.99
C MET A 43 -6.57 11.83 14.37
N ALA A 44 -6.24 12.70 13.42
CA ALA A 44 -5.54 13.96 13.68
C ALA A 44 -6.37 14.94 14.52
N TYR A 45 -7.68 14.95 14.37
CA TYR A 45 -8.56 15.76 15.19
C TYR A 45 -8.57 15.33 16.67
N PHE A 46 -8.59 14.01 16.93
CA PHE A 46 -8.62 13.50 18.30
C PHE A 46 -7.22 13.34 18.93
N PHE A 47 -6.18 13.16 18.11
CA PHE A 47 -4.82 12.83 18.54
C PHE A 47 -3.76 13.62 17.73
N PRO A 48 -3.80 14.98 17.78
CA PRO A 48 -2.95 15.82 16.91
C PRO A 48 -1.46 15.60 17.13
N ASP A 49 -1.00 15.57 18.39
CA ASP A 49 0.43 15.44 18.71
C ASP A 49 0.99 14.08 18.29
N GLN A 50 0.22 13.01 18.47
CA GLN A 50 0.63 11.67 18.10
C GLN A 50 0.69 11.50 16.56
N MET A 51 -0.25 12.10 15.84
CA MET A 51 -0.25 12.11 14.38
C MET A 51 0.94 12.90 13.83
N LEU A 52 1.20 14.08 14.41
CA LEU A 52 2.37 14.88 14.03
C LEU A 52 3.68 14.11 14.26
N ASN A 53 3.85 13.52 15.43
CA ASN A 53 5.04 12.72 15.73
C ASN A 53 5.19 11.49 14.81
N ALA A 54 4.09 10.90 14.34
CA ALA A 54 4.14 9.77 13.42
C ALA A 54 4.55 10.17 12.00
N SER A 55 4.35 11.43 11.59
CA SER A 55 4.75 11.95 10.27
C SER A 55 6.19 12.46 10.24
N ASN A 56 6.66 13.10 11.31
CA ASN A 56 7.93 13.83 11.36
C ASN A 56 9.13 13.06 10.81
N GLY A 57 9.30 11.78 11.15
CA GLY A 57 10.44 11.00 10.71
C GLY A 57 10.47 10.73 9.20
N VAL A 58 9.31 10.66 8.55
CA VAL A 58 9.18 10.48 7.10
C VAL A 58 9.37 11.81 6.39
N ASP A 59 8.80 12.89 6.94
CA ASP A 59 8.90 14.23 6.38
C ASP A 59 10.35 14.73 6.45
N GLU A 60 11.06 14.45 7.54
CA GLU A 60 12.49 14.77 7.67
C GLU A 60 13.34 14.02 6.62
N LEU A 61 13.09 12.72 6.42
CA LEU A 61 13.78 11.95 5.38
C LEU A 61 13.52 12.53 3.98
N MET A 62 12.26 12.80 3.65
CA MET A 62 11.86 13.34 2.34
C MET A 62 12.37 14.77 2.10
N SER A 63 12.55 15.59 3.16
CA SER A 63 13.12 16.92 3.03
C SER A 63 14.64 16.92 2.78
N ALA A 64 15.32 15.84 3.15
CA ALA A 64 16.76 15.68 3.03
C ALA A 64 17.21 15.05 1.70
N THR A 65 16.30 14.42 0.96
CA THR A 65 16.61 13.66 -0.27
C THR A 65 15.94 14.27 -1.50
N PRO A 66 16.51 14.11 -2.71
CA PRO A 66 15.85 14.49 -3.94
C PRO A 66 14.60 13.63 -4.20
N MET A 67 13.50 14.25 -4.67
CA MET A 67 12.21 13.60 -4.92
C MET A 67 12.30 12.31 -5.75
N TRP A 68 13.24 12.22 -6.71
CA TRP A 68 13.38 11.00 -7.52
C TRP A 68 13.92 9.82 -6.71
N ILE A 69 14.75 10.08 -5.67
CA ILE A 69 15.19 9.04 -4.73
C ILE A 69 14.02 8.60 -3.87
N ASP A 70 13.23 9.54 -3.37
CA ASP A 70 12.03 9.24 -2.57
C ASP A 70 11.04 8.40 -3.38
N LEU A 71 10.81 8.72 -4.64
CA LEU A 71 9.95 7.92 -5.52
C LEU A 71 10.48 6.50 -5.71
N LEU A 72 11.79 6.30 -5.85
CA LEU A 72 12.38 4.98 -5.98
C LEU A 72 12.30 4.18 -4.67
N VAL A 73 12.64 4.81 -3.54
CA VAL A 73 12.77 4.12 -2.24
C VAL A 73 11.41 3.94 -1.57
N VAL A 74 10.54 4.95 -1.64
CA VAL A 74 9.25 4.96 -0.91
C VAL A 74 8.09 4.48 -1.78
N ALA A 75 8.15 4.62 -3.12
CA ALA A 75 7.04 4.22 -3.97
C ALA A 75 7.34 2.96 -4.81
N VAL A 76 8.40 2.95 -5.61
CA VAL A 76 8.68 1.83 -6.52
C VAL A 76 9.10 0.57 -5.78
N THR A 77 10.10 0.69 -4.88
CA THR A 77 10.65 -0.47 -4.17
C THR A 77 9.60 -1.18 -3.30
N PRO A 78 8.83 -0.48 -2.43
CA PRO A 78 7.78 -1.13 -1.64
C PRO A 78 6.68 -1.74 -2.51
N ALA A 79 6.22 -1.03 -3.55
CA ALA A 79 5.18 -1.56 -4.45
C ALA A 79 5.57 -2.87 -5.12
N ILE A 80 6.84 -3.13 -5.34
CA ILE A 80 7.32 -4.39 -5.89
C ILE A 80 7.59 -5.40 -4.77
N CYS A 81 8.46 -5.05 -3.83
CA CYS A 81 8.96 -5.99 -2.82
C CYS A 81 7.87 -6.43 -1.83
N GLU A 82 7.08 -5.49 -1.34
CA GLU A 82 6.02 -5.79 -0.38
C GLU A 82 4.86 -6.52 -1.05
N GLU A 83 4.48 -6.18 -2.28
CA GLU A 83 3.44 -6.94 -2.97
C GLU A 83 3.87 -8.38 -3.26
N ILE A 84 5.12 -8.61 -3.64
CA ILE A 84 5.65 -9.97 -3.77
C ILE A 84 5.60 -10.71 -2.43
N ALA A 85 5.99 -10.08 -1.33
CA ALA A 85 5.99 -10.69 0.00
C ALA A 85 4.56 -10.96 0.52
N PHE A 86 3.70 -9.94 0.52
CA PHE A 86 2.37 -10.02 1.13
C PHE A 86 1.34 -10.69 0.23
N ARG A 87 1.26 -10.32 -1.06
CA ARG A 87 0.24 -10.84 -2.01
C ARG A 87 0.72 -12.08 -2.71
N GLY A 88 2.01 -12.15 -3.03
CA GLY A 88 2.62 -13.34 -3.62
C GLY A 88 2.79 -14.46 -2.59
N ALA A 89 3.64 -14.28 -1.60
CA ALA A 89 3.99 -15.35 -0.67
C ALA A 89 2.93 -15.54 0.43
N LEU A 90 2.68 -14.51 1.25
CA LEU A 90 1.88 -14.65 2.47
C LEU A 90 0.40 -14.95 2.18
N LEU A 91 -0.26 -14.19 1.32
CA LEU A 91 -1.67 -14.38 0.99
C LEU A 91 -1.94 -15.72 0.32
N THR A 92 -0.95 -16.26 -0.40
CA THR A 92 -1.07 -17.57 -1.04
C THR A 92 -1.22 -18.71 -0.01
N CYS A 93 -0.68 -18.57 1.21
CA CYS A 93 -0.87 -19.56 2.28
C CYS A 93 -2.35 -19.71 2.67
N PHE A 94 -3.17 -18.69 2.43
CA PHE A 94 -4.60 -18.69 2.74
C PHE A 94 -5.51 -19.08 1.58
N ARG A 95 -4.99 -19.33 0.37
CA ARG A 95 -5.81 -19.69 -0.81
C ARG A 95 -6.57 -21.03 -0.65
N GLY A 96 -6.15 -21.88 0.28
CA GLY A 96 -6.84 -23.14 0.59
C GLY A 96 -7.86 -23.03 1.73
N THR A 97 -8.06 -21.86 2.33
CA THR A 97 -9.01 -21.65 3.42
C THR A 97 -10.45 -21.60 2.91
N ARG A 98 -11.41 -21.94 3.79
CA ARG A 98 -12.85 -21.96 3.47
C ARG A 98 -13.38 -20.59 2.99
N SER A 99 -12.75 -19.49 3.40
CA SER A 99 -13.17 -18.13 3.03
C SER A 99 -11.98 -17.30 2.59
N LYS A 100 -12.08 -16.61 1.45
CA LYS A 100 -11.09 -15.65 0.98
C LYS A 100 -10.87 -14.51 1.98
N TRP A 101 -11.92 -14.14 2.72
CA TRP A 101 -11.85 -13.05 3.70
C TRP A 101 -10.89 -13.32 4.85
N THR A 102 -10.70 -14.58 5.23
CA THR A 102 -9.71 -14.95 6.27
C THR A 102 -8.31 -14.48 5.88
N GLY A 103 -7.88 -14.80 4.66
CA GLY A 103 -6.56 -14.36 4.17
C GLY A 103 -6.48 -12.85 3.97
N ILE A 104 -7.52 -12.23 3.38
CA ILE A 104 -7.59 -10.78 3.15
C ILE A 104 -7.45 -10.02 4.47
N ILE A 105 -8.20 -10.41 5.51
CA ILE A 105 -8.20 -9.71 6.80
C ILE A 105 -6.86 -9.90 7.50
N ILE A 106 -6.37 -11.14 7.64
CA ILE A 106 -5.13 -11.40 8.35
C ILE A 106 -3.95 -10.70 7.67
N VAL A 107 -3.82 -10.85 6.35
CA VAL A 107 -2.70 -10.26 5.61
C VAL A 107 -2.81 -8.74 5.53
N GLY A 108 -4.02 -8.19 5.41
CA GLY A 108 -4.25 -6.74 5.41
C GLY A 108 -3.90 -6.09 6.76
N LEU A 109 -4.32 -6.69 7.87
CA LEU A 109 -3.97 -6.21 9.22
C LEU A 109 -2.47 -6.34 9.49
N PHE A 110 -1.86 -7.46 9.09
CA PHE A 110 -0.43 -7.67 9.23
C PHE A 110 0.38 -6.69 8.39
N PHE A 111 -0.07 -6.39 7.17
CA PHE A 111 0.52 -5.35 6.32
C PHE A 111 0.52 -3.98 7.01
N GLY A 112 -0.61 -3.58 7.61
CA GLY A 112 -0.68 -2.36 8.42
C GLY A 112 0.28 -2.38 9.61
N ALA A 113 0.31 -3.48 10.36
CA ALA A 113 1.15 -3.63 11.56
C ALA A 113 2.66 -3.51 11.26
N CYS A 114 3.11 -3.93 10.08
CA CYS A 114 4.50 -3.81 9.66
C CYS A 114 4.98 -2.36 9.43
N HIS A 115 4.09 -1.36 9.47
CA HIS A 115 4.45 0.05 9.27
C HIS A 115 4.94 0.78 10.55
N GLY A 116 5.15 0.05 11.64
CA GLY A 116 5.88 0.52 12.83
C GLY A 116 5.19 1.59 13.69
N SER A 117 4.00 2.07 13.31
CA SER A 117 3.22 3.05 14.06
C SER A 117 1.75 2.68 14.06
N VAL A 118 1.10 2.72 15.23
CA VAL A 118 -0.35 2.48 15.38
C VAL A 118 -1.15 3.48 14.53
N TRP A 119 -0.67 4.70 14.41
CA TRP A 119 -1.30 5.78 13.66
C TRP A 119 -1.23 5.56 12.13
N ARG A 120 -0.16 4.96 11.65
CA ARG A 120 0.03 4.57 10.23
C ARG A 120 -0.62 3.22 9.94
N MET A 121 -0.74 2.36 10.95
CA MET A 121 -1.29 1.02 10.82
C MET A 121 -2.72 1.01 10.24
N VAL A 122 -3.60 1.90 10.73
CA VAL A 122 -5.01 1.89 10.34
C VAL A 122 -5.21 2.21 8.85
N PRO A 123 -4.74 3.35 8.31
CA PRO A 123 -4.89 3.65 6.89
C PRO A 123 -4.17 2.63 6.00
N THR A 124 -3.01 2.12 6.43
CA THR A 124 -2.25 1.13 5.67
C THR A 124 -2.92 -0.25 5.69
N ALA A 125 -3.56 -0.64 6.80
CA ALA A 125 -4.35 -1.86 6.85
C ALA A 125 -5.55 -1.79 5.89
N ILE A 126 -6.25 -0.66 5.80
CA ILE A 126 -7.35 -0.44 4.83
C ILE A 126 -6.83 -0.66 3.40
N LEU A 127 -5.72 -0.04 3.04
CA LEU A 127 -5.07 -0.24 1.74
C LEU A 127 -4.71 -1.72 1.54
N GLY A 128 -4.17 -2.37 2.58
CA GLY A 128 -3.82 -3.78 2.60
C GLY A 128 -4.99 -4.72 2.34
N LEU A 129 -6.14 -4.46 2.95
CA LEU A 129 -7.38 -5.20 2.76
C LEU A 129 -7.87 -5.11 1.30
N VAL A 130 -7.89 -3.89 0.75
CA VAL A 130 -8.38 -3.67 -0.62
C VAL A 130 -7.45 -4.31 -1.63
N MET A 131 -6.14 -4.19 -1.49
CA MET A 131 -5.19 -4.88 -2.40
C MET A 131 -5.30 -6.40 -2.30
N GLY A 132 -5.54 -6.96 -1.11
CA GLY A 132 -5.84 -8.37 -0.95
C GLY A 132 -7.11 -8.79 -1.70
N TYR A 133 -8.18 -8.00 -1.61
CA TYR A 133 -9.41 -8.21 -2.37
C TYR A 133 -9.17 -8.13 -3.89
N VAL A 134 -8.47 -7.10 -4.36
CA VAL A 134 -8.13 -6.94 -5.79
C VAL A 134 -7.37 -8.14 -6.32
N LEU A 135 -6.41 -8.69 -5.56
CA LEU A 135 -5.70 -9.90 -5.98
C LEU A 135 -6.62 -11.10 -6.12
N PHE A 136 -7.55 -11.31 -5.19
CA PHE A 136 -8.50 -12.42 -5.28
C PHE A 136 -9.45 -12.29 -6.47
N GLU A 137 -9.94 -11.08 -6.78
CA GLU A 137 -10.88 -10.86 -7.88
C GLU A 137 -10.21 -10.86 -9.25
N THR A 138 -8.98 -10.34 -9.34
CA THR A 138 -8.31 -10.18 -10.64
C THR A 138 -7.31 -11.29 -10.94
N GLU A 139 -6.86 -11.99 -9.91
CA GLU A 139 -5.73 -12.93 -9.98
C GLU A 139 -4.51 -12.31 -10.71
N ASN A 140 -4.24 -11.02 -10.47
CA ASN A 140 -3.16 -10.28 -11.11
C ASN A 140 -2.50 -9.31 -10.11
N ILE A 141 -1.29 -9.65 -9.70
CA ILE A 141 -0.51 -8.88 -8.72
C ILE A 141 -0.13 -7.48 -9.22
N PHE A 142 -0.04 -7.27 -10.54
CA PHE A 142 0.30 -5.96 -11.10
C PHE A 142 -0.71 -4.86 -10.76
N TYR A 143 -1.99 -5.19 -10.57
CA TYR A 143 -2.98 -4.21 -10.13
C TYR A 143 -2.77 -3.78 -8.68
N CYS A 144 -2.32 -4.70 -7.82
CA CYS A 144 -1.93 -4.38 -6.44
C CYS A 144 -0.68 -3.48 -6.43
N MET A 145 0.33 -3.83 -7.22
CA MET A 145 1.54 -3.00 -7.40
C MET A 145 1.19 -1.60 -7.91
N LEU A 146 0.25 -1.48 -8.86
CA LEU A 146 -0.20 -0.20 -9.39
C LEU A 146 -0.88 0.65 -8.30
N ILE A 147 -1.82 0.08 -7.55
CA ILE A 147 -2.50 0.78 -6.44
C ILE A 147 -1.49 1.23 -5.40
N HIS A 148 -0.59 0.34 -4.98
CA HIS A 148 0.43 0.62 -3.98
C HIS A 148 1.40 1.71 -4.44
N PHE A 149 1.95 1.56 -5.65
CA PHE A 149 2.82 2.57 -6.25
C PHE A 149 2.13 3.94 -6.33
N THR A 150 0.90 3.99 -6.84
CA THR A 150 0.17 5.24 -7.00
C THR A 150 -0.08 5.91 -5.64
N ASN A 151 -0.42 5.11 -4.61
CA ASN A 151 -0.62 5.62 -3.25
C ASN A 151 0.65 6.26 -2.68
N ASN A 152 1.76 5.56 -2.76
CA ASN A 152 3.02 6.03 -2.20
C ASN A 152 3.62 7.17 -3.03
N ALA A 153 3.55 7.09 -4.37
CA ALA A 153 3.99 8.18 -5.24
C ALA A 153 3.19 9.47 -5.01
N PHE A 154 1.87 9.36 -4.81
CA PHE A 154 1.03 10.50 -4.47
C PHE A 154 1.47 11.14 -3.14
N SER A 155 1.76 10.36 -2.11
CA SER A 155 2.26 10.87 -0.83
C SER A 155 3.60 11.57 -0.99
N VAL A 156 4.56 10.97 -1.71
CA VAL A 156 5.87 11.60 -1.99
C VAL A 156 5.72 12.91 -2.72
N ILE A 157 4.90 12.97 -3.78
CA ILE A 157 4.69 14.19 -4.56
C ILE A 157 4.03 15.27 -3.70
N LEU A 158 3.02 14.90 -2.92
CA LEU A 158 2.31 15.84 -2.05
C LEU A 158 3.23 16.44 -0.99
N THR A 159 4.00 15.61 -0.27
CA THR A 159 4.95 16.07 0.75
C THR A 159 6.01 17.00 0.14
N ASN A 160 6.61 16.61 -0.99
CA ASN A 160 7.60 17.46 -1.66
C ASN A 160 7.00 18.80 -2.14
N ALA A 161 5.75 18.79 -2.61
CA ALA A 161 5.06 20.02 -3.01
C ALA A 161 4.80 20.96 -1.81
N LEU A 162 4.40 20.40 -0.66
CA LEU A 162 4.19 21.18 0.57
C LEU A 162 5.50 21.79 1.08
N VAL A 163 6.57 21.00 1.15
CA VAL A 163 7.91 21.48 1.55
C VAL A 163 8.40 22.58 0.60
N TRP A 164 8.15 22.45 -0.69
CA TRP A 164 8.50 23.50 -1.65
C TRP A 164 7.71 24.79 -1.43
N LEU A 165 6.41 24.71 -1.15
CA LEU A 165 5.58 25.86 -0.84
C LEU A 165 6.00 26.59 0.44
N GLU A 166 6.38 25.86 1.49
CA GLU A 166 6.88 26.43 2.74
C GLU A 166 8.19 27.21 2.55
N ARG A 167 9.04 26.79 1.62
CA ARG A 167 10.30 27.49 1.30
C ARG A 167 10.09 28.82 0.52
N LEU A 168 8.89 29.04 -0.01
CA LEU A 168 8.55 30.28 -0.75
C LEU A 168 7.96 31.38 0.15
N GLN A 169 7.64 31.06 1.41
CA GLN A 169 7.11 31.98 2.43
C GLN A 169 8.25 32.54 3.29
#